data_ce20b0c22f741ae33b25c173129efd23
#
_entry.id   ce20b0c22f741ae33b25c173129efd23
#
_cell.length_a   1.000
_cell.length_b   1.000
_cell.length_c   1.000
_cell.angle_alpha   90.00
_cell.angle_beta   90.00
_cell.angle_gamma   90.00
#
_symmetry.space_group_name_H-M   'P 1'
#
loop_
_entity.id
_entity.type
_entity.pdbx_description
1 polymer ?
#
loop_
_entity_poly.entity_id
_entity_poly.type
_entity_poly.pdbx_seq_one_letter_code
_entity_poly.pdbx_strand_id
1 'polypeptide(L)'
;MPDKRPNENREDFLTRCMSDSEMNKEFPDNEQRYAVCLTKAKLKEEYYAQESYNDYPDSVSNNAKRGIELNETVNNKCATQVGKVRAQQLANKEKISIDTIQRMYSYLSRAEVYYNKNDTKACGTISYLLWGGKSGLSWSKNKLKELNLLDE
;
A
#
# COMPACT_ATOMS: atom_id res chain seq x y z
N MET A 1 13.32 -19.06 -7.86
CA MET A 1 13.43 -17.72 -8.49
C MET A 1 12.88 -16.66 -7.57
N PRO A 2 13.59 -15.54 -7.37
CA PRO A 2 13.07 -14.46 -6.53
C PRO A 2 11.92 -13.74 -7.22
N ASP A 3 10.97 -13.27 -6.41
CA ASP A 3 9.85 -12.47 -6.88
C ASP A 3 9.96 -11.05 -6.31
N LYS A 4 9.57 -10.06 -7.10
CA LYS A 4 9.54 -8.68 -6.67
C LYS A 4 8.47 -8.48 -5.59
N ARG A 5 8.84 -7.77 -4.52
CA ARG A 5 7.92 -7.44 -3.42
C ARG A 5 7.15 -6.15 -3.74
N PRO A 6 5.94 -5.96 -3.21
CA PRO A 6 5.12 -4.77 -3.54
C PRO A 6 5.79 -3.43 -3.23
N ASN A 7 6.57 -3.36 -2.14
CA ASN A 7 7.24 -2.14 -1.70
C ASN A 7 8.70 -2.06 -2.12
N GLU A 8 9.16 -3.02 -2.91
CA GLU A 8 10.54 -3.07 -3.40
C GLU A 8 10.63 -2.29 -4.71
N ASN A 9 11.61 -1.39 -4.82
CA ASN A 9 11.79 -0.71 -6.09
C ASN A 9 12.43 -1.64 -7.12
N ARG A 10 12.32 -1.28 -8.40
CA ARG A 10 12.79 -2.13 -9.49
C ARG A 10 14.31 -2.39 -9.40
N GLU A 11 15.08 -1.36 -9.06
CA GLU A 11 16.55 -1.48 -8.97
C GLU A 11 16.98 -2.48 -7.89
N ASP A 12 16.36 -2.41 -6.72
CA ASP A 12 16.65 -3.33 -5.61
C ASP A 12 16.31 -4.77 -5.99
N PHE A 13 15.16 -4.97 -6.63
CA PHE A 13 14.78 -6.29 -7.11
C PHE A 13 15.76 -6.81 -8.17
N LEU A 14 16.14 -5.97 -9.14
CA LEU A 14 17.10 -6.37 -10.17
C LEU A 14 18.43 -6.80 -9.57
N THR A 15 18.93 -6.05 -8.59
CA THR A 15 20.17 -6.41 -7.89
C THR A 15 20.05 -7.76 -7.21
N ARG A 16 18.97 -7.99 -6.49
CA ARG A 16 18.70 -9.25 -5.79
C ARG A 16 18.54 -10.42 -6.75
N CYS A 17 17.81 -10.22 -7.85
CA CYS A 17 17.58 -11.22 -8.88
C CYS A 17 18.88 -11.59 -9.60
N MET A 18 19.68 -10.61 -9.98
CA MET A 18 20.94 -10.82 -10.69
C MET A 18 21.98 -11.56 -9.86
N SER A 19 21.93 -11.41 -8.53
CA SER A 19 22.87 -12.07 -7.61
C SER A 19 22.36 -13.39 -7.05
N ASP A 20 21.11 -13.76 -7.35
CA ASP A 20 20.52 -15.02 -6.86
C ASP A 20 21.26 -16.24 -7.43
N SER A 21 21.59 -17.21 -6.56
CA SER A 21 22.38 -18.37 -6.95
C SER A 21 21.68 -19.28 -7.98
N GLU A 22 20.38 -19.45 -7.86
CA GLU A 22 19.59 -20.24 -8.81
C GLU A 22 19.52 -19.55 -10.17
N MET A 23 19.34 -18.24 -10.18
CA MET A 23 19.32 -17.44 -11.40
C MET A 23 20.67 -17.51 -12.13
N ASN A 24 21.77 -17.47 -11.37
CA ASN A 24 23.11 -17.58 -11.95
C ASN A 24 23.36 -18.95 -12.58
N LYS A 25 22.80 -20.03 -12.01
CA LYS A 25 22.90 -21.38 -12.56
C LYS A 25 22.05 -21.54 -13.81
N GLU A 26 20.83 -21.03 -13.76
CA GLU A 26 19.85 -21.18 -14.85
C GLU A 26 20.17 -20.28 -16.03
N PHE A 27 20.65 -19.07 -15.74
CA PHE A 27 20.99 -18.07 -16.75
C PHE A 27 22.41 -17.53 -16.48
N PRO A 28 23.45 -18.28 -16.88
CA PRO A 28 24.84 -17.85 -16.62
C PRO A 28 25.25 -16.58 -17.38
N ASP A 29 24.62 -16.31 -18.54
CA ASP A 29 24.88 -15.10 -19.30
C ASP A 29 24.24 -13.89 -18.63
N ASN A 30 25.05 -12.84 -18.37
CA ASN A 30 24.58 -11.63 -17.69
C ASN A 30 23.46 -10.90 -18.44
N GLU A 31 23.57 -10.79 -19.75
CA GLU A 31 22.55 -10.08 -20.56
C GLU A 31 21.22 -10.83 -20.54
N GLN A 32 21.27 -12.14 -20.68
CA GLN A 32 20.07 -12.99 -20.62
C GLN A 32 19.44 -12.94 -19.25
N ARG A 33 20.24 -13.05 -18.18
CA ARG A 33 19.75 -13.00 -16.79
C ARG A 33 19.09 -11.65 -16.51
N TYR A 34 19.69 -10.56 -16.96
CA TYR A 34 19.13 -9.22 -16.79
C TYR A 34 17.77 -9.10 -17.47
N ALA A 35 17.65 -9.58 -18.72
CA ALA A 35 16.39 -9.55 -19.46
C ALA A 35 15.29 -10.35 -18.74
N VAL A 36 15.61 -11.51 -18.20
CA VAL A 36 14.66 -12.32 -17.43
C VAL A 36 14.23 -11.59 -16.15
N CYS A 37 15.20 -11.05 -15.41
CA CYS A 37 14.91 -10.30 -14.17
C CYS A 37 14.04 -9.09 -14.45
N LEU A 38 14.33 -8.34 -15.50
CA LEU A 38 13.54 -7.15 -15.88
C LEU A 38 12.10 -7.53 -16.25
N THR A 39 11.92 -8.60 -17.01
CA THR A 39 10.58 -9.09 -17.37
C THR A 39 9.78 -9.49 -16.13
N LYS A 40 10.42 -10.20 -15.19
CA LYS A 40 9.78 -10.58 -13.91
C LYS A 40 9.35 -9.36 -13.12
N ALA A 41 10.21 -8.33 -13.06
CA ALA A 41 9.89 -7.09 -12.36
C ALA A 41 8.66 -6.42 -12.95
N LYS A 42 8.60 -6.29 -14.28
CA LYS A 42 7.48 -5.64 -14.98
C LYS A 42 6.17 -6.39 -14.80
N LEU A 43 6.20 -7.72 -14.92
CA LEU A 43 5.01 -8.56 -14.76
C LEU A 43 4.46 -8.45 -13.33
N LYS A 44 5.33 -8.44 -12.32
CA LYS A 44 4.90 -8.33 -10.93
C LYS A 44 4.37 -6.95 -10.61
N GLU A 45 4.98 -5.89 -11.14
CA GLU A 45 4.48 -4.51 -11.00
C GLU A 45 3.07 -4.39 -11.58
N GLU A 46 2.84 -4.95 -12.75
CA GLU A 46 1.53 -4.97 -13.40
C GLU A 46 0.50 -5.74 -12.56
N TYR A 47 0.88 -6.90 -12.03
CA TYR A 47 0.03 -7.70 -11.14
C TYR A 47 -0.40 -6.89 -9.92
N TYR A 48 0.55 -6.24 -9.23
CA TYR A 48 0.25 -5.45 -8.02
C TYR A 48 -0.62 -4.22 -8.32
N ALA A 49 -0.55 -3.70 -9.54
CA ALA A 49 -1.37 -2.56 -9.94
C ALA A 49 -2.79 -2.96 -10.33
N GLN A 50 -2.99 -4.20 -10.81
CA GLN A 50 -4.29 -4.68 -11.33
C GLN A 50 -5.12 -5.47 -10.32
N GLU A 51 -4.48 -6.33 -9.52
CA GLU A 51 -5.20 -7.10 -8.50
C GLU A 51 -5.73 -6.15 -7.43
N SER A 52 -7.03 -6.22 -7.16
CA SER A 52 -7.69 -5.26 -6.28
C SER A 52 -8.76 -5.94 -5.41
N TYR A 53 -9.02 -5.33 -4.25
CA TYR A 53 -9.91 -5.87 -3.23
C TYR A 53 -10.73 -4.77 -2.59
N ASN A 54 -11.97 -5.09 -2.21
CA ASN A 54 -12.83 -4.17 -1.47
C ASN A 54 -13.53 -4.85 -0.28
N ASP A 55 -12.95 -5.95 0.22
CA ASP A 55 -13.52 -6.70 1.33
C ASP A 55 -13.14 -6.14 2.71
N TYR A 56 -12.78 -4.88 2.77
CA TYR A 56 -12.53 -4.21 4.04
C TYR A 56 -13.86 -3.95 4.76
N PRO A 57 -13.83 -3.94 6.11
CA PRO A 57 -15.06 -3.75 6.88
C PRO A 57 -15.60 -2.33 6.75
N ASP A 58 -16.88 -2.16 7.06
CA ASP A 58 -17.54 -0.85 7.00
C ASP A 58 -16.88 0.20 7.89
N SER A 59 -16.22 -0.22 8.96
CA SER A 59 -15.47 0.70 9.82
C SER A 59 -14.37 1.44 9.07
N VAL A 60 -13.74 0.81 8.05
CA VAL A 60 -12.76 1.49 7.20
C VAL A 60 -13.43 2.60 6.40
N SER A 61 -14.55 2.30 5.76
CA SER A 61 -15.33 3.28 4.99
C SER A 61 -15.83 4.41 5.87
N ASN A 62 -16.33 4.09 7.06
CA ASN A 62 -16.84 5.08 8.02
C ASN A 62 -15.71 5.98 8.52
N ASN A 63 -14.53 5.45 8.78
CA ASN A 63 -13.37 6.25 9.17
C ASN A 63 -12.97 7.22 8.05
N ALA A 64 -12.97 6.76 6.81
CA ALA A 64 -12.66 7.60 5.65
C ALA A 64 -13.69 8.75 5.53
N LYS A 65 -14.96 8.43 5.66
CA LYS A 65 -16.04 9.45 5.63
C LYS A 65 -15.85 10.48 6.75
N ARG A 66 -15.54 10.01 7.96
CA ARG A 66 -15.27 10.87 9.10
C ARG A 66 -14.08 11.78 8.83
N GLY A 67 -13.01 11.22 8.26
CA GLY A 67 -11.84 12.02 7.89
C GLY A 67 -12.15 13.09 6.86
N ILE A 68 -12.98 12.77 5.87
CA ILE A 68 -13.44 13.75 4.86
C ILE A 68 -14.19 14.90 5.53
N GLU A 69 -15.16 14.58 6.42
CA GLU A 69 -15.93 15.57 7.14
C GLU A 69 -15.04 16.49 8.00
N LEU A 70 -14.11 15.89 8.74
CA LEU A 70 -13.20 16.66 9.59
C LEU A 70 -12.26 17.53 8.75
N ASN A 71 -11.79 17.04 7.61
CA ASN A 71 -10.95 17.83 6.72
C ASN A 71 -11.69 19.07 6.21
N GLU A 72 -12.98 18.94 5.91
CA GLU A 72 -13.82 20.08 5.52
C GLU A 72 -13.87 21.15 6.61
N THR A 73 -13.90 20.76 7.89
CA THR A 73 -13.95 21.71 9.01
C THR A 73 -12.67 22.55 9.12
N VAL A 74 -11.57 22.10 8.54
CA VAL A 74 -10.29 22.83 8.52
C VAL A 74 -9.94 23.33 7.11
N ASN A 75 -10.96 23.55 6.27
CA ASN A 75 -10.83 24.07 4.90
C ASN A 75 -9.95 23.17 4.00
N ASN A 76 -10.03 21.86 4.17
CA ASN A 76 -9.30 20.86 3.37
C ASN A 76 -7.77 21.02 3.44
N LYS A 77 -7.25 21.52 4.56
CA LYS A 77 -5.81 21.77 4.72
C LYS A 77 -4.99 20.54 5.07
N CYS A 78 -5.64 19.48 5.56
CA CYS A 78 -4.93 18.34 6.16
C CYS A 78 -4.65 17.18 5.22
N ALA A 79 -5.13 17.23 3.99
CA ALA A 79 -4.99 16.12 3.06
C ALA A 79 -4.21 16.51 1.82
N THR A 80 -3.30 15.63 1.39
CA THR A 80 -2.70 15.71 0.06
C THR A 80 -3.73 15.26 -0.97
N GLN A 81 -3.48 15.51 -2.25
CA GLN A 81 -4.35 15.04 -3.33
C GLN A 81 -4.50 13.51 -3.30
N VAL A 82 -3.40 12.80 -3.05
CA VAL A 82 -3.42 11.33 -2.94
C VAL A 82 -4.31 10.89 -1.77
N GLY A 83 -4.18 11.52 -0.61
CA GLY A 83 -5.00 11.22 0.56
C GLY A 83 -6.48 11.45 0.31
N LYS A 84 -6.83 12.53 -0.40
CA LYS A 84 -8.23 12.83 -0.77
C LYS A 84 -8.81 11.75 -1.69
N VAL A 85 -8.06 11.35 -2.72
CA VAL A 85 -8.50 10.29 -3.65
C VAL A 85 -8.69 8.98 -2.89
N ARG A 86 -7.75 8.64 -2.02
CA ARG A 86 -7.83 7.39 -1.24
C ARG A 86 -9.04 7.37 -0.35
N ALA A 87 -9.32 8.49 0.33
CA ALA A 87 -10.46 8.61 1.22
C ALA A 87 -11.78 8.42 0.47
N GLN A 88 -11.90 8.99 -0.73
CA GLN A 88 -13.09 8.81 -1.56
C GLN A 88 -13.28 7.35 -1.98
N GLN A 89 -12.22 6.68 -2.37
CA GLN A 89 -12.26 5.27 -2.73
C GLN A 89 -12.75 4.41 -1.57
N LEU A 90 -12.19 4.61 -0.39
CA LEU A 90 -12.57 3.85 0.80
C LEU A 90 -13.99 4.16 1.24
N ALA A 91 -14.39 5.43 1.20
CA ALA A 91 -15.74 5.86 1.57
C ALA A 91 -16.79 5.23 0.65
N ASN A 92 -16.47 5.07 -0.63
CA ASN A 92 -17.36 4.50 -1.65
C ASN A 92 -17.23 2.97 -1.77
N LYS A 93 -16.44 2.33 -0.93
CA LYS A 93 -16.23 0.88 -0.94
C LYS A 93 -15.66 0.38 -2.27
N GLU A 94 -14.81 1.17 -2.91
CA GLU A 94 -14.19 0.81 -4.17
C GLU A 94 -13.07 -0.22 -3.95
N LYS A 95 -12.78 -0.98 -4.99
CA LYS A 95 -11.66 -1.92 -4.97
C LYS A 95 -10.35 -1.14 -5.01
N ILE A 96 -9.40 -1.55 -4.17
CA ILE A 96 -8.07 -0.94 -4.12
C ILE A 96 -7.00 -1.99 -4.44
N SER A 97 -5.98 -1.57 -5.18
CA SER A 97 -4.93 -2.48 -5.66
C SER A 97 -3.99 -2.91 -4.55
N ILE A 98 -3.25 -4.00 -4.79
CA ILE A 98 -2.22 -4.48 -3.86
C ILE A 98 -1.20 -3.36 -3.57
N ASP A 99 -0.79 -2.61 -4.58
CA ASP A 99 0.08 -1.45 -4.43
C ASP A 99 -0.48 -0.45 -3.41
N THR A 100 -1.76 -0.13 -3.54
CA THR A 100 -2.46 0.79 -2.65
C THR A 100 -2.55 0.22 -1.23
N ILE A 101 -2.86 -1.06 -1.11
CA ILE A 101 -2.93 -1.74 0.20
C ILE A 101 -1.58 -1.66 0.91
N GLN A 102 -0.49 -1.86 0.18
CA GLN A 102 0.86 -1.73 0.73
C GLN A 102 1.12 -0.30 1.24
N ARG A 103 0.71 0.70 0.48
CA ARG A 103 0.84 2.11 0.88
C ARG A 103 0.01 2.43 2.12
N MET A 104 -1.22 1.89 2.21
CA MET A 104 -2.08 2.02 3.38
C MET A 104 -1.38 1.47 4.62
N TYR A 105 -0.89 0.26 4.53
CA TYR A 105 -0.21 -0.39 5.66
C TYR A 105 1.02 0.42 6.09
N SER A 106 1.87 0.81 5.14
CA SER A 106 3.07 1.60 5.43
C SER A 106 2.74 2.93 6.09
N TYR A 107 1.77 3.65 5.53
CA TYR A 107 1.38 4.96 6.04
C TYR A 107 0.75 4.84 7.43
N LEU A 108 -0.25 3.98 7.58
CA LEU A 108 -1.00 3.84 8.83
C LEU A 108 -0.14 3.33 9.98
N SER A 109 0.78 2.41 9.71
CA SER A 109 1.67 1.89 10.75
C SER A 109 2.61 2.97 11.29
N ARG A 110 3.04 3.93 10.46
CA ARG A 110 3.88 5.04 10.89
C ARG A 110 3.05 6.18 11.52
N ALA A 111 1.86 6.42 10.99
CA ALA A 111 1.02 7.56 11.36
C ALA A 111 0.20 7.31 12.63
N GLU A 112 0.09 6.09 13.08
CA GLU A 112 -0.72 5.70 14.26
C GLU A 112 -0.37 6.54 15.49
N VAL A 113 0.91 6.88 15.68
CA VAL A 113 1.37 7.66 16.83
C VAL A 113 0.85 9.09 16.83
N TYR A 114 0.42 9.60 15.68
CA TYR A 114 -0.10 10.97 15.55
C TYR A 114 -1.63 11.04 15.69
N TYR A 115 -2.28 9.89 15.77
CA TYR A 115 -3.74 9.84 15.91
C TYR A 115 -4.14 10.16 17.35
N ASN A 116 -5.01 11.16 17.52
CA ASN A 116 -5.61 11.51 18.79
C ASN A 116 -7.10 11.76 18.57
N LYS A 117 -7.94 10.82 19.02
CA LYS A 117 -9.40 10.90 18.84
C LYS A 117 -10.02 12.15 19.47
N ASN A 118 -9.32 12.76 20.42
CA ASN A 118 -9.79 13.97 21.12
C ASN A 118 -9.36 15.26 20.42
N ASP A 119 -8.50 15.17 19.40
CA ASP A 119 -8.04 16.33 18.64
C ASP A 119 -8.45 16.19 17.17
N THR A 120 -9.70 16.53 16.89
CA THR A 120 -10.30 16.36 15.56
C THR A 120 -9.89 17.45 14.57
N LYS A 121 -9.07 18.41 14.99
CA LYS A 121 -8.53 19.47 14.12
C LYS A 121 -7.09 19.23 13.73
N ALA A 122 -6.41 18.31 14.40
CA ALA A 122 -5.01 17.96 14.09
C ALA A 122 -4.94 17.21 12.77
N CYS A 123 -4.02 17.63 11.90
CA CYS A 123 -3.85 16.99 10.60
C CYS A 123 -3.44 15.52 10.71
N GLY A 124 -2.67 15.17 11.73
CA GLY A 124 -2.31 13.76 11.97
C GLY A 124 -3.53 12.87 12.20
N THR A 125 -4.50 13.36 12.97
CA THR A 125 -5.76 12.66 13.23
C THR A 125 -6.59 12.52 11.96
N ILE A 126 -6.77 13.62 11.26
CA ILE A 126 -7.61 13.69 10.05
C ILE A 126 -7.02 12.79 8.96
N SER A 127 -5.71 12.89 8.68
CA SER A 127 -5.05 12.08 7.67
C SER A 127 -5.11 10.60 8.00
N TYR A 128 -4.95 10.24 9.27
CA TYR A 128 -5.06 8.85 9.72
C TYR A 128 -6.44 8.28 9.38
N LEU A 129 -7.51 9.04 9.64
CA LEU A 129 -8.88 8.62 9.33
C LEU A 129 -9.13 8.53 7.82
N LEU A 130 -8.58 9.48 7.06
CA LEU A 130 -8.72 9.48 5.60
C LEU A 130 -8.20 8.19 4.95
N TRP A 131 -7.18 7.58 5.53
CA TRP A 131 -6.60 6.33 5.06
C TRP A 131 -7.24 5.09 5.68
N GLY A 132 -8.34 5.24 6.41
CA GLY A 132 -9.11 4.14 6.97
C GLY A 132 -8.98 3.94 8.47
N GLY A 133 -8.14 4.69 9.14
CA GLY A 133 -7.94 4.60 10.58
C GLY A 133 -7.37 3.26 11.03
N LYS A 134 -7.57 2.91 12.29
CA LYS A 134 -7.08 1.66 12.87
C LYS A 134 -7.65 0.43 12.16
N SER A 135 -8.91 0.48 11.75
CA SER A 135 -9.54 -0.60 10.97
C SER A 135 -8.85 -0.78 9.63
N GLY A 136 -8.45 0.31 8.98
CA GLY A 136 -7.67 0.27 7.74
C GLY A 136 -6.30 -0.36 7.94
N LEU A 137 -5.64 -0.02 9.04
CA LEU A 137 -4.35 -0.62 9.40
C LEU A 137 -4.48 -2.14 9.59
N SER A 138 -5.46 -2.56 10.36
CA SER A 138 -5.70 -3.99 10.63
C SER A 138 -6.05 -4.75 9.36
N TRP A 139 -6.95 -4.21 8.55
CA TRP A 139 -7.35 -4.87 7.31
C TRP A 139 -6.20 -4.97 6.30
N SER A 140 -5.45 -3.89 6.09
CA SER A 140 -4.33 -3.88 5.14
C SER A 140 -3.25 -4.85 5.56
N LYS A 141 -2.93 -4.89 6.86
CA LYS A 141 -1.97 -5.85 7.42
C LYS A 141 -2.40 -7.29 7.18
N ASN A 142 -3.66 -7.61 7.52
CA ASN A 142 -4.18 -8.96 7.37
C ASN A 142 -4.28 -9.37 5.90
N LYS A 143 -4.69 -8.46 5.02
CA LYS A 143 -4.76 -8.72 3.59
C LYS A 143 -3.38 -9.05 3.01
N LEU A 144 -2.36 -8.28 3.38
CA LEU A 144 -0.98 -8.53 2.92
C LEU A 144 -0.46 -9.87 3.44
N LYS A 145 -0.83 -10.27 4.67
CA LYS A 145 -0.48 -11.59 5.21
C LYS A 145 -1.17 -12.71 4.44
N GLU A 146 -2.46 -12.56 4.15
CA GLU A 146 -3.20 -13.53 3.32
C GLU A 146 -2.56 -13.77 1.97
N LEU A 147 -2.04 -12.71 1.37
CA LEU A 147 -1.41 -12.75 0.05
C LEU A 147 0.06 -13.16 0.10
N ASN A 148 0.58 -13.47 1.28
CA ASN A 148 1.99 -13.82 1.53
C ASN A 148 2.95 -12.70 1.13
N LEU A 149 2.52 -11.45 1.32
CA LEU A 149 3.30 -10.26 0.96
C LEU A 149 3.83 -9.51 2.19
N LEU A 150 3.58 -10.05 3.38
CA LEU A 150 4.06 -9.47 4.63
C LEU A 150 4.53 -10.58 5.54
N ASP A 151 5.77 -10.49 5.99
CA ASP A 151 6.36 -11.41 6.96
C ASP A 151 5.81 -11.09 8.37
N GLU A 152 5.64 -12.11 9.16
CA GLU A 152 5.18 -11.96 10.55
C GLU A 152 6.26 -11.40 11.46
#